data_9dfc312493cf89e8591d03582da5b164
#
_entry.id   9dfc312493cf89e8591d03582da5b164
#
_cell.length_a   1.000
_cell.length_b   1.000
_cell.length_c   1.000
_cell.angle_alpha   90.00
_cell.angle_beta   90.00
_cell.angle_gamma   90.00
#
_symmetry.space_group_name_H-M   'P 1'
#
loop_
_entity.id
_entity.type
_entity.pdbx_description
1 polymer ?
#
loop_
_entity_poly.entity_id
_entity_poly.type
_entity_poly.pdbx_seq_one_letter_code
_entity_poly.pdbx_strand_id
1 'polypeptide(L)'
;MKKTILLISLFCWAGLLSAQTPAATVGRVSASSTRMSPQTLQKRFLLKPGDEFTPEAYEKAQDDLHNLRVFKKLDFNAEPQNGRVNIDITAEDGYYLFPLAFAAGGGKSAAAVSLAAGNLFKQGESTFFFAGGSEDGFSASAGASVGDDFFSVNFTKLNFDQRFYQDYWSNTFGVFSTTDDEDEYNSRLLGQIHTKKEQISLTYMRRLSRTLSAFIRPEYVRYTYSQNRLDGGNHNQVTAGLRLSDDIRQGANMGALSGYGLTDKKKSLQNLPRARHGYVADVFYTSGGDWTGSDYDISKLGLDAAWVLELKNRHMLVVEARAQDAFKASFSDEIVSTDLLSGMGRYDRQIRGSRGAGAAASFIYYLLRNDTGLLSIAPFYEIAYVYAGGGYRPHSGTGGTLSYKLWRFPFPVGINYTRNLQDGSDQVGFVIGGSF
;
A
#
# COMPACT_ATOMS: atom_id res chain seq x y z
N MET A 1 30.17 -14.24 44.40
CA MET A 1 29.02 -14.32 43.45
C MET A 1 27.62 -14.26 44.07
N LYS A 2 27.35 -14.73 45.29
CA LYS A 2 26.00 -14.70 45.90
C LYS A 2 25.51 -13.32 46.38
N LYS A 3 26.40 -12.34 46.62
CA LYS A 3 26.04 -10.99 47.09
C LYS A 3 25.67 -10.03 45.95
N THR A 4 26.09 -10.27 44.72
CA THR A 4 25.79 -9.42 43.55
C THR A 4 24.40 -9.69 42.98
N ILE A 5 23.90 -10.92 43.12
CA ILE A 5 22.54 -11.29 42.64
C ILE A 5 21.45 -10.67 43.51
N LEU A 6 21.72 -10.48 44.81
CA LEU A 6 20.76 -9.87 45.75
C LEU A 6 20.58 -8.36 45.50
N LEU A 7 21.63 -7.67 45.03
CA LEU A 7 21.55 -6.24 44.71
C LEU A 7 20.77 -5.98 43.42
N ILE A 8 20.87 -6.85 42.41
CA ILE A 8 20.14 -6.72 41.15
C ILE A 8 18.64 -6.98 41.33
N SER A 9 18.27 -7.92 42.21
CA SER A 9 16.86 -8.17 42.53
C SER A 9 16.21 -7.03 43.33
N LEU A 10 16.96 -6.32 44.19
CA LEU A 10 16.45 -5.17 44.93
C LEU A 10 16.27 -3.93 44.02
N PHE A 11 17.11 -3.75 42.99
CA PHE A 11 16.93 -2.65 42.01
C PHE A 11 15.75 -2.89 41.07
N CYS A 12 15.44 -4.14 40.71
CA CYS A 12 14.24 -4.46 39.95
C CYS A 12 12.94 -4.26 40.73
N TRP A 13 12.95 -4.38 42.06
CA TRP A 13 11.77 -4.16 42.90
C TRP A 13 11.56 -2.68 43.26
N ALA A 14 12.60 -1.85 43.32
CA ALA A 14 12.47 -0.43 43.54
C ALA A 14 11.91 0.33 42.35
N GLY A 15 12.03 -0.23 41.12
CA GLY A 15 11.41 0.34 39.88
C GLY A 15 9.91 0.08 39.77
N LEU A 16 9.32 -0.79 40.59
CA LEU A 16 7.89 -1.13 40.55
C LEU A 16 7.01 -0.33 41.52
N LEU A 17 7.60 0.56 42.32
CA LEU A 17 6.89 1.43 43.26
C LEU A 17 6.86 2.91 42.81
N SER A 18 6.93 3.20 41.50
CA SER A 18 6.47 4.49 41.04
C SER A 18 4.96 4.54 41.28
N ALA A 19 4.53 5.37 42.21
CA ALA A 19 3.13 5.66 42.46
C ALA A 19 2.51 6.05 41.11
N GLN A 20 1.72 5.16 40.54
CA GLN A 20 0.91 5.49 39.38
C GLN A 20 -0.05 6.60 39.84
N THR A 21 0.25 7.82 39.46
CA THR A 21 -0.76 8.88 39.49
C THR A 21 -1.99 8.31 38.78
N PRO A 22 -3.18 8.34 39.36
CA PRO A 22 -4.36 7.78 38.72
C PRO A 22 -4.48 8.40 37.34
N ALA A 23 -4.46 7.56 36.32
CA ALA A 23 -4.50 8.00 34.93
C ALA A 23 -5.78 8.80 34.73
N ALA A 24 -5.65 10.01 34.18
CA ALA A 24 -6.79 10.82 33.85
C ALA A 24 -7.63 10.09 32.81
N THR A 25 -8.94 10.17 32.90
CA THR A 25 -9.84 9.56 31.90
C THR A 25 -10.46 10.64 31.02
N VAL A 26 -10.79 10.30 29.78
CA VAL A 26 -11.55 11.19 28.90
C VAL A 26 -12.96 11.38 29.49
N GLY A 27 -13.33 12.60 29.76
CA GLY A 27 -14.64 12.96 30.31
C GLY A 27 -15.68 13.10 29.22
N ARG A 28 -15.61 14.17 28.46
CA ARG A 28 -16.48 14.45 27.32
C ARG A 28 -15.66 14.73 26.08
N VAL A 29 -16.13 14.26 24.93
CA VAL A 29 -15.65 14.70 23.63
C VAL A 29 -16.77 15.45 22.94
N SER A 30 -16.58 16.74 22.69
CA SER A 30 -17.48 17.56 21.89
C SER A 30 -16.82 17.90 20.57
N ALA A 31 -17.63 18.06 19.53
CA ALA A 31 -17.13 18.39 18.21
C ALA A 31 -18.06 19.41 17.54
N SER A 32 -17.47 20.32 16.81
CA SER A 32 -18.14 21.23 15.89
C SER A 32 -17.43 21.26 14.56
N SER A 33 -18.19 21.37 13.48
CA SER A 33 -17.66 21.38 12.13
C SER A 33 -18.52 22.25 11.22
N THR A 34 -17.91 22.83 10.20
CA THR A 34 -18.62 23.69 9.25
C THR A 34 -19.53 22.93 8.28
N ARG A 35 -19.21 21.66 7.99
CA ARG A 35 -19.92 20.85 7.00
C ARG A 35 -20.26 19.44 7.49
N MET A 36 -19.32 18.78 8.12
CA MET A 36 -19.50 17.43 8.65
C MET A 36 -20.39 17.44 9.88
N SER A 37 -21.19 16.41 10.12
CA SER A 37 -21.97 16.34 11.34
C SER A 37 -21.06 16.20 12.57
N PRO A 38 -21.39 16.83 13.71
CA PRO A 38 -20.62 16.66 14.94
C PRO A 38 -20.45 15.20 15.35
N GLN A 39 -21.49 14.38 15.15
CA GLN A 39 -21.46 12.95 15.45
C GLN A 39 -20.47 12.20 14.57
N THR A 40 -20.39 12.55 13.30
CA THR A 40 -19.40 11.95 12.38
C THR A 40 -17.99 12.31 12.80
N LEU A 41 -17.75 13.56 13.17
CA LEU A 41 -16.43 14.01 13.63
C LEU A 41 -16.03 13.33 14.95
N GLN A 42 -16.95 13.26 15.92
CA GLN A 42 -16.74 12.53 17.18
C GLN A 42 -16.46 11.03 16.95
N LYS A 43 -17.19 10.40 16.01
CA LYS A 43 -16.98 8.99 15.66
C LYS A 43 -15.58 8.74 15.10
N ARG A 44 -15.06 9.71 14.34
CA ARG A 44 -13.70 9.65 13.74
C ARG A 44 -12.59 9.92 14.73
N PHE A 45 -12.85 10.67 15.78
CA PHE A 45 -11.87 10.90 16.84
C PHE A 45 -11.75 9.65 17.71
N LEU A 46 -10.54 9.09 17.82
CA LEU A 46 -10.33 7.75 18.38
C LEU A 46 -10.47 7.68 19.90
N LEU A 47 -10.26 8.78 20.62
CA LEU A 47 -10.50 8.83 22.06
C LEU A 47 -11.99 9.02 22.35
N LYS A 48 -12.51 8.15 23.20
CA LYS A 48 -13.92 8.14 23.61
C LYS A 48 -14.06 8.49 25.10
N PRO A 49 -15.21 8.98 25.54
CA PRO A 49 -15.48 9.12 26.96
C PRO A 49 -15.26 7.81 27.70
N GLY A 50 -14.48 7.86 28.79
CA GLY A 50 -14.09 6.70 29.59
C GLY A 50 -12.74 6.08 29.23
N ASP A 51 -12.16 6.39 28.08
CA ASP A 51 -10.82 5.95 27.72
C ASP A 51 -9.77 6.57 28.64
N GLU A 52 -8.64 5.90 28.82
CA GLU A 52 -7.48 6.47 29.49
C GLU A 52 -6.91 7.62 28.67
N PHE A 53 -6.71 8.77 29.32
CA PHE A 53 -6.10 9.93 28.68
C PHE A 53 -4.60 9.93 28.93
N THR A 54 -3.82 9.72 27.88
CA THR A 54 -2.37 9.95 27.87
C THR A 54 -2.01 10.96 26.79
N PRO A 55 -0.93 11.74 26.95
CA PRO A 55 -0.48 12.67 25.92
C PRO A 55 -0.28 11.99 24.56
N GLU A 56 0.27 10.78 24.57
CA GLU A 56 0.53 9.99 23.36
C GLU A 56 -0.77 9.56 22.67
N ALA A 57 -1.77 9.10 23.45
CA ALA A 57 -3.06 8.71 22.90
C ALA A 57 -3.81 9.92 22.32
N TYR A 58 -3.69 11.08 22.99
CA TYR A 58 -4.29 12.33 22.53
C TYR A 58 -3.63 12.84 21.24
N GLU A 59 -2.29 12.87 21.19
CA GLU A 59 -1.55 13.25 20.00
C GLU A 59 -1.87 12.31 18.82
N LYS A 60 -1.96 11.00 19.10
CA LYS A 60 -2.35 10.02 18.09
C LYS A 60 -3.75 10.29 17.55
N ALA A 61 -4.72 10.57 18.42
CA ALA A 61 -6.10 10.86 18.00
C ALA A 61 -6.20 12.16 17.18
N GLN A 62 -5.40 13.18 17.49
CA GLN A 62 -5.29 14.40 16.69
C GLN A 62 -4.73 14.12 15.30
N ASP A 63 -3.65 13.34 15.24
CA ASP A 63 -3.01 13.00 13.96
C ASP A 63 -3.91 12.15 13.08
N ASP A 64 -4.72 11.26 13.66
CA ASP A 64 -5.67 10.46 12.89
C ASP A 64 -6.73 11.34 12.22
N LEU A 65 -7.21 12.40 12.89
CA LEU A 65 -8.08 13.38 12.25
C LEU A 65 -7.35 14.23 11.19
N HIS A 66 -6.14 14.66 11.47
CA HIS A 66 -5.32 15.38 10.49
C HIS A 66 -5.04 14.52 9.25
N ASN A 67 -4.87 13.21 9.42
CA ASN A 67 -4.61 12.27 8.33
C ASN A 67 -5.83 12.02 7.43
N LEU A 68 -7.04 12.37 7.86
CA LEU A 68 -8.20 12.35 6.96
C LEU A 68 -8.10 13.42 5.86
N ARG A 69 -7.34 14.51 6.10
CA ARG A 69 -7.03 15.58 5.14
C ARG A 69 -8.25 16.24 4.49
N VAL A 70 -9.39 16.11 5.15
CA VAL A 70 -10.64 16.73 4.73
C VAL A 70 -10.90 18.05 5.43
N PHE A 71 -9.98 18.49 6.28
CA PHE A 71 -10.09 19.69 7.06
C PHE A 71 -9.09 20.76 6.61
N LYS A 72 -9.54 21.99 6.48
CA LYS A 72 -8.69 23.16 6.29
C LYS A 72 -8.01 23.56 7.59
N LYS A 73 -8.75 23.43 8.71
CA LYS A 73 -8.30 23.77 10.04
C LYS A 73 -8.89 22.79 11.04
N LEU A 74 -8.07 22.34 11.98
CA LEU A 74 -8.47 21.56 13.14
C LEU A 74 -7.85 22.20 14.37
N ASP A 75 -8.72 22.59 15.29
CA ASP A 75 -8.33 23.09 16.61
C ASP A 75 -8.79 22.08 17.67
N PHE A 76 -7.91 21.78 18.61
CA PHE A 76 -8.17 20.86 19.69
C PHE A 76 -7.90 21.57 21.01
N ASN A 77 -8.86 21.50 21.90
CA ASN A 77 -8.73 22.00 23.27
C ASN A 77 -8.99 20.86 24.26
N ALA A 78 -8.08 20.63 25.18
CA ALA A 78 -8.18 19.58 26.19
C ALA A 78 -8.12 20.23 27.58
N GLU A 79 -9.23 20.22 28.32
CA GLU A 79 -9.38 20.86 29.63
C GLU A 79 -9.51 19.82 30.74
N PRO A 80 -8.56 19.77 31.68
CA PRO A 80 -8.67 18.89 32.84
C PRO A 80 -9.75 19.41 33.80
N GLN A 81 -10.67 18.52 34.21
CA GLN A 81 -11.74 18.84 35.16
C GLN A 81 -12.03 17.62 36.04
N ASN A 82 -11.82 17.74 37.33
CA ASN A 82 -12.15 16.73 38.35
C ASN A 82 -11.59 15.29 38.00
N GLY A 83 -10.31 15.20 37.62
CA GLY A 83 -9.65 13.93 37.28
C GLY A 83 -10.03 13.38 35.89
N ARG A 84 -10.83 14.14 35.13
CA ARG A 84 -11.19 13.84 33.75
C ARG A 84 -10.66 14.92 32.82
N VAL A 85 -10.51 14.59 31.54
CA VAL A 85 -10.13 15.56 30.51
C VAL A 85 -11.27 15.67 29.52
N ASN A 86 -11.84 16.87 29.41
CA ASN A 86 -12.82 17.19 28.38
C ASN A 86 -12.09 17.65 27.12
N ILE A 87 -12.52 17.17 25.98
CA ILE A 87 -11.90 17.47 24.70
C ILE A 87 -12.91 18.12 23.78
N ASP A 88 -12.56 19.33 23.33
CA ASP A 88 -13.36 20.08 22.36
C ASP A 88 -12.62 20.14 21.01
N ILE A 89 -13.30 19.77 19.94
CA ILE A 89 -12.76 19.70 18.59
C ILE A 89 -13.53 20.70 17.72
N THR A 90 -12.82 21.65 17.14
CA THR A 90 -13.38 22.58 16.18
C THR A 90 -12.74 22.36 14.82
N ALA A 91 -13.55 22.06 13.83
CA ALA A 91 -13.10 21.76 12.48
C ALA A 91 -13.67 22.74 11.45
N GLU A 92 -12.81 23.29 10.62
CA GLU A 92 -13.21 23.91 9.36
C GLU A 92 -13.02 22.90 8.24
N ASP A 93 -14.12 22.36 7.72
CA ASP A 93 -14.07 21.37 6.66
C ASP A 93 -13.56 21.97 5.36
N GLY A 94 -12.68 21.23 4.72
CA GLY A 94 -12.33 21.41 3.32
C GLY A 94 -13.11 20.43 2.44
N TYR A 95 -13.04 20.64 1.17
CA TYR A 95 -13.18 19.60 0.18
C TYR A 95 -11.96 19.71 -0.75
N TYR A 96 -11.54 18.62 -1.31
CA TYR A 96 -10.52 18.65 -2.35
C TYR A 96 -11.01 17.86 -3.56
N LEU A 97 -10.65 18.38 -4.70
CA LEU A 97 -10.77 17.71 -5.98
C LEU A 97 -9.41 17.83 -6.65
N PHE A 98 -8.76 16.70 -6.85
CA PHE A 98 -7.38 16.68 -7.30
C PHE A 98 -7.24 15.87 -8.58
N PRO A 99 -7.32 16.53 -9.76
CA PRO A 99 -7.09 15.90 -11.04
C PRO A 99 -5.60 15.73 -11.31
N LEU A 100 -5.24 14.63 -11.93
CA LEU A 100 -3.90 14.26 -12.35
C LEU A 100 -3.91 13.69 -13.75
N ALA A 101 -2.93 14.04 -14.51
CA ALA A 101 -2.65 13.42 -15.80
C ALA A 101 -1.18 13.00 -15.85
N PHE A 102 -0.94 11.83 -16.37
CA PHE A 102 0.38 11.26 -16.57
C PHE A 102 0.53 10.87 -18.02
N ALA A 103 1.72 11.06 -18.53
CA ALA A 103 2.12 10.49 -19.80
C ALA A 103 3.56 9.99 -19.65
N ALA A 104 3.84 8.85 -20.23
CA ALA A 104 5.16 8.26 -20.26
C ALA A 104 5.43 7.72 -21.65
N GLY A 105 6.65 7.88 -22.11
CA GLY A 105 7.13 7.40 -23.40
C GLY A 105 8.53 6.81 -23.23
N GLY A 106 8.88 5.94 -24.08
CA GLY A 106 10.11 5.16 -24.08
C GLY A 106 9.95 3.97 -24.97
N GLY A 107 10.10 3.00 -25.30
CA GLY A 107 9.73 1.91 -26.19
C GLY A 107 8.23 1.78 -26.43
N LYS A 108 7.39 2.03 -25.41
CA LYS A 108 5.93 2.07 -25.52
C LYS A 108 5.37 3.31 -24.85
N SER A 109 4.28 3.83 -25.41
CA SER A 109 3.59 5.01 -24.87
C SER A 109 2.50 4.61 -23.90
N ALA A 110 2.37 5.34 -22.80
CA ALA A 110 1.28 5.19 -21.86
C ALA A 110 0.76 6.56 -21.40
N ALA A 111 -0.53 6.65 -21.14
CA ALA A 111 -1.15 7.81 -20.55
C ALA A 111 -2.18 7.39 -19.50
N ALA A 112 -2.32 8.20 -18.47
CA ALA A 112 -3.32 7.98 -17.43
C ALA A 112 -3.87 9.31 -16.91
N VAL A 113 -5.12 9.26 -16.47
CA VAL A 113 -5.76 10.32 -15.70
C VAL A 113 -6.23 9.77 -14.37
N SER A 114 -6.14 10.59 -13.34
CA SER A 114 -6.61 10.25 -12.01
C SER A 114 -7.35 11.43 -11.41
N LEU A 115 -8.36 11.14 -10.62
CA LEU A 115 -9.11 12.12 -9.85
C LEU A 115 -9.26 11.60 -8.44
N ALA A 116 -8.71 12.33 -7.48
CA ALA A 116 -8.95 12.10 -6.06
C ALA A 116 -9.85 13.20 -5.51
N ALA A 117 -10.83 12.81 -4.73
CA ALA A 117 -11.74 13.76 -4.10
C ALA A 117 -12.04 13.36 -2.66
N GLY A 118 -12.22 14.33 -1.80
CA GLY A 118 -12.55 14.10 -0.40
C GLY A 118 -13.60 15.04 0.11
N ASN A 119 -14.42 14.53 1.01
CA ASN A 119 -15.48 15.25 1.72
C ASN A 119 -16.50 15.94 0.81
N LEU A 120 -16.80 15.37 -0.36
CA LEU A 120 -17.80 15.90 -1.28
C LEU A 120 -19.21 15.80 -0.69
N PHE A 121 -19.52 14.69 -0.02
CA PHE A 121 -20.81 14.41 0.60
C PHE A 121 -20.87 14.78 2.08
N LYS A 122 -19.87 15.49 2.61
CA LYS A 122 -19.79 16.01 3.99
C LYS A 122 -19.77 14.91 5.08
N GLN A 123 -19.29 13.71 4.74
CA GLN A 123 -19.20 12.56 5.65
C GLN A 123 -17.74 12.17 5.96
N GLY A 124 -16.77 12.99 5.53
CA GLY A 124 -15.34 12.67 5.61
C GLY A 124 -14.95 11.49 4.74
N GLU A 125 -15.71 11.29 3.66
CA GLU A 125 -15.41 10.27 2.66
C GLU A 125 -14.23 10.69 1.79
N SER A 126 -13.55 9.68 1.25
CA SER A 126 -12.58 9.85 0.18
C SER A 126 -12.97 9.00 -1.03
N THR A 127 -12.85 9.57 -2.20
CA THR A 127 -13.14 8.90 -3.46
C THR A 127 -11.96 9.02 -4.40
N PHE A 128 -11.79 8.06 -5.25
CA PHE A 128 -10.81 8.13 -6.32
C PHE A 128 -11.37 7.56 -7.61
N PHE A 129 -10.82 8.06 -8.70
CA PHE A 129 -10.98 7.52 -10.04
C PHE A 129 -9.60 7.49 -10.69
N PHE A 130 -9.33 6.44 -11.43
CA PHE A 130 -8.14 6.29 -12.26
C PHE A 130 -8.53 5.66 -13.57
N ALA A 131 -7.98 6.16 -14.67
CA ALA A 131 -8.04 5.50 -15.96
C ALA A 131 -6.74 5.72 -16.70
N GLY A 132 -6.17 4.66 -17.24
CA GLY A 132 -4.94 4.73 -17.99
C GLY A 132 -4.84 3.64 -19.03
N GLY A 133 -4.06 3.88 -20.05
CA GLY A 133 -3.84 2.93 -21.12
C GLY A 133 -2.47 3.07 -21.76
N SER A 134 -2.09 2.02 -22.45
CA SER A 134 -0.89 1.90 -23.27
C SER A 134 -1.24 1.15 -24.54
N GLU A 135 -0.26 0.91 -25.39
CA GLU A 135 -0.43 0.04 -26.57
C GLU A 135 -0.86 -1.38 -26.18
N ASP A 136 -0.52 -1.82 -24.96
CA ASP A 136 -0.84 -3.16 -24.45
C ASP A 136 -2.21 -3.25 -23.80
N GLY A 137 -2.92 -2.13 -23.60
CA GLY A 137 -4.26 -2.16 -23.06
C GLY A 137 -4.65 -0.98 -22.18
N PHE A 138 -5.72 -1.20 -21.45
CA PHE A 138 -6.39 -0.18 -20.66
C PHE A 138 -6.73 -0.69 -19.27
N SER A 139 -6.62 0.18 -18.27
CA SER A 139 -7.05 -0.08 -16.89
C SER A 139 -7.81 1.11 -16.36
N ALA A 140 -8.89 0.85 -15.63
CA ALA A 140 -9.65 1.88 -14.92
C ALA A 140 -10.03 1.37 -13.54
N SER A 141 -10.02 2.26 -12.56
CA SER A 141 -10.48 1.97 -11.22
C SER A 141 -11.23 3.14 -10.61
N ALA A 142 -12.21 2.84 -9.79
CA ALA A 142 -12.92 3.82 -8.98
C ALA A 142 -13.19 3.24 -7.61
N GLY A 143 -13.20 4.08 -6.58
CA GLY A 143 -13.51 3.62 -5.24
C GLY A 143 -13.87 4.76 -4.31
N ALA A 144 -14.48 4.39 -3.19
CA ALA A 144 -14.91 5.30 -2.15
C ALA A 144 -14.75 4.66 -0.77
N SER A 145 -14.33 5.47 0.19
CA SER A 145 -14.34 5.14 1.61
C SER A 145 -15.37 6.01 2.30
N VAL A 146 -16.38 5.41 2.90
CA VAL A 146 -17.47 6.11 3.60
C VAL A 146 -17.69 5.47 4.97
N GLY A 147 -17.43 6.20 6.04
CA GLY A 147 -17.52 5.64 7.39
C GLY A 147 -16.51 4.52 7.60
N ASP A 148 -17.03 3.35 7.94
CA ASP A 148 -16.25 2.14 8.17
C ASP A 148 -16.17 1.23 6.92
N ASP A 149 -16.79 1.66 5.83
CA ASP A 149 -16.91 0.89 4.61
C ASP A 149 -16.01 1.44 3.49
N PHE A 150 -15.42 0.56 2.73
CA PHE A 150 -14.68 0.87 1.51
C PHE A 150 -15.19 0.03 0.36
N PHE A 151 -15.40 0.66 -0.79
CA PHE A 151 -15.82 0.04 -2.04
C PHE A 151 -14.89 0.42 -3.15
N SER A 152 -14.55 -0.53 -4.01
CA SER A 152 -13.86 -0.21 -5.26
C SER A 152 -14.28 -1.15 -6.38
N VAL A 153 -14.20 -0.62 -7.60
CA VAL A 153 -14.33 -1.37 -8.83
C VAL A 153 -13.07 -1.15 -9.66
N ASN A 154 -12.54 -2.22 -10.21
CA ASN A 154 -11.42 -2.16 -11.14
C ASN A 154 -11.81 -2.89 -12.42
N PHE A 155 -11.43 -2.31 -13.52
CA PHE A 155 -11.51 -2.90 -14.84
C PHE A 155 -10.13 -2.89 -15.47
N THR A 156 -9.73 -4.01 -16.08
CA THR A 156 -8.46 -4.14 -16.79
C THR A 156 -8.67 -4.93 -18.06
N LYS A 157 -8.15 -4.41 -19.16
CA LYS A 157 -8.08 -5.11 -20.44
C LYS A 157 -6.68 -4.96 -20.98
N LEU A 158 -5.99 -6.10 -21.11
CA LEU A 158 -4.60 -6.15 -21.51
C LEU A 158 -4.44 -7.08 -22.72
N ASN A 159 -3.50 -6.74 -23.55
CA ASN A 159 -3.15 -7.46 -24.75
C ASN A 159 -1.63 -7.41 -24.89
N PHE A 160 -0.95 -8.44 -24.47
CA PHE A 160 0.50 -8.44 -24.32
C PHE A 160 1.11 -9.77 -24.70
N ASP A 161 2.38 -9.74 -25.06
CA ASP A 161 3.14 -10.93 -25.35
C ASP A 161 3.85 -11.44 -24.10
N GLN A 162 3.67 -12.72 -23.81
CA GLN A 162 4.45 -13.43 -22.81
C GLN A 162 5.56 -14.19 -23.55
N ARG A 163 6.80 -13.90 -23.18
CA ARG A 163 7.97 -14.62 -23.67
C ARG A 163 8.41 -15.62 -22.63
N PHE A 164 8.66 -16.85 -23.00
CA PHE A 164 9.19 -17.85 -22.10
C PHE A 164 10.56 -18.31 -22.57
N TYR A 165 11.43 -18.41 -21.61
CA TYR A 165 12.81 -18.80 -21.75
C TYR A 165 13.03 -20.09 -20.96
N GLN A 166 14.18 -20.72 -21.14
CA GLN A 166 14.46 -22.02 -20.55
C GLN A 166 14.21 -22.08 -19.02
N ASP A 167 14.42 -20.99 -18.29
CA ASP A 167 14.35 -20.95 -16.83
C ASP A 167 13.37 -19.95 -16.25
N TYR A 168 12.69 -19.13 -17.06
CA TYR A 168 11.83 -18.05 -16.58
C TYR A 168 10.84 -17.54 -17.62
N TRP A 169 9.86 -16.78 -17.16
CA TRP A 169 8.89 -16.07 -17.98
C TRP A 169 9.22 -14.57 -17.98
N SER A 170 8.97 -13.90 -19.09
CA SER A 170 9.03 -12.45 -19.17
C SER A 170 7.74 -11.93 -19.77
N ASN A 171 7.15 -10.92 -19.12
CA ASN A 171 6.05 -10.14 -19.70
C ASN A 171 6.65 -8.89 -20.31
N THR A 172 6.33 -8.60 -21.56
CA THR A 172 6.68 -7.34 -22.20
C THR A 172 5.81 -6.18 -21.66
N PHE A 173 5.62 -6.15 -20.35
CA PHE A 173 4.98 -5.06 -19.67
C PHE A 173 6.05 -4.05 -19.26
N GLY A 174 6.23 -3.00 -20.00
CA GLY A 174 7.14 -1.96 -19.56
C GLY A 174 7.22 -0.78 -20.48
N VAL A 175 6.67 0.32 -20.01
CA VAL A 175 6.88 1.65 -20.62
C VAL A 175 8.37 2.06 -20.64
N PHE A 176 9.23 1.31 -19.92
CA PHE A 176 10.62 1.67 -19.68
C PHE A 176 11.61 0.49 -19.74
N SER A 177 11.30 -0.58 -20.46
CA SER A 177 12.30 -1.62 -20.69
C SER A 177 13.38 -1.05 -21.60
N THR A 178 14.57 -0.87 -21.06
CA THR A 178 15.75 -0.35 -21.76
C THR A 178 16.78 -1.46 -22.05
N THR A 179 16.36 -2.72 -21.99
CA THR A 179 17.28 -3.83 -22.25
C THR A 179 17.51 -3.99 -23.75
N ASP A 180 18.55 -3.33 -24.23
CA ASP A 180 19.07 -3.46 -25.60
C ASP A 180 19.88 -4.74 -25.83
N ASP A 181 20.01 -5.61 -24.85
CA ASP A 181 20.67 -6.92 -25.00
C ASP A 181 19.73 -7.97 -25.61
N GLU A 182 19.08 -7.61 -26.72
CA GLU A 182 18.20 -8.55 -27.47
C GLU A 182 18.93 -9.81 -27.93
N ASP A 183 20.21 -9.74 -28.23
CA ASP A 183 20.93 -10.86 -28.82
C ASP A 183 21.25 -11.99 -27.83
N GLU A 184 21.57 -11.70 -26.58
CA GLU A 184 21.78 -12.72 -25.56
C GLU A 184 20.46 -13.34 -25.07
N TYR A 185 19.40 -12.56 -25.05
CA TYR A 185 18.05 -13.00 -24.69
C TYR A 185 17.41 -13.86 -25.78
N ASN A 186 17.58 -13.52 -27.04
CA ASN A 186 16.99 -14.25 -28.16
C ASN A 186 17.56 -15.65 -28.29
N SER A 187 18.80 -15.90 -27.87
CA SER A 187 19.42 -17.24 -27.93
C SER A 187 18.78 -18.26 -26.97
N ARG A 188 18.04 -17.81 -25.94
CA ARG A 188 17.39 -18.66 -24.94
C ARG A 188 15.85 -18.62 -25.01
N LEU A 189 15.31 -17.89 -25.97
CA LEU A 189 13.87 -17.79 -26.17
C LEU A 189 13.30 -19.11 -26.69
N LEU A 190 12.45 -19.74 -25.89
CA LEU A 190 11.76 -20.98 -26.27
C LEU A 190 10.45 -20.73 -27.02
N GLY A 191 9.84 -19.56 -26.79
CA GLY A 191 8.61 -19.21 -27.48
C GLY A 191 7.98 -17.92 -26.96
N GLN A 192 6.95 -17.48 -27.69
CA GLN A 192 6.16 -16.32 -27.37
C GLN A 192 4.68 -16.66 -27.47
N ILE A 193 3.89 -16.16 -26.52
CA ILE A 193 2.46 -16.40 -26.45
C ILE A 193 1.77 -15.06 -26.36
N HIS A 194 0.92 -14.77 -27.31
CA HIS A 194 0.06 -13.60 -27.25
C HIS A 194 -1.09 -13.86 -26.27
N THR A 195 -1.24 -13.00 -25.27
CA THR A 195 -2.18 -13.13 -24.17
C THR A 195 -3.12 -11.94 -24.15
N LYS A 196 -4.41 -12.22 -24.12
CA LYS A 196 -5.45 -11.22 -23.84
C LYS A 196 -6.02 -11.52 -22.45
N LYS A 197 -6.08 -10.49 -21.60
CA LYS A 197 -6.65 -10.56 -20.28
C LYS A 197 -7.75 -9.51 -20.15
N GLU A 198 -8.94 -9.92 -19.75
CA GLU A 198 -10.02 -9.04 -19.34
C GLU A 198 -10.36 -9.34 -17.89
N GLN A 199 -10.42 -8.32 -17.06
CA GLN A 199 -10.68 -8.48 -15.63
C GLN A 199 -11.59 -7.38 -15.12
N ILE A 200 -12.59 -7.78 -14.32
CA ILE A 200 -13.40 -6.87 -13.51
C ILE A 200 -13.32 -7.39 -12.07
N SER A 201 -12.96 -6.53 -11.14
CA SER A 201 -12.99 -6.86 -9.71
C SER A 201 -13.78 -5.82 -8.93
N LEU A 202 -14.56 -6.28 -7.97
CA LEU A 202 -15.25 -5.48 -7.00
C LEU A 202 -14.65 -5.76 -5.64
N THR A 203 -14.31 -4.74 -4.87
CA THR A 203 -13.85 -4.93 -3.50
C THR A 203 -14.79 -4.23 -2.55
N TYR A 204 -15.23 -4.96 -1.55
CA TYR A 204 -15.89 -4.42 -0.37
C TYR A 204 -15.06 -4.75 0.85
N MET A 205 -14.78 -3.74 1.68
CA MET A 205 -14.10 -3.92 2.95
C MET A 205 -14.85 -3.16 4.03
N ARG A 206 -15.05 -3.79 5.17
CA ARG A 206 -15.69 -3.21 6.35
C ARG A 206 -14.78 -3.27 7.56
N ARG A 207 -14.64 -2.15 8.25
CA ARG A 207 -13.96 -2.09 9.52
C ARG A 207 -14.85 -2.71 10.60
N LEU A 208 -14.34 -3.73 11.27
CA LEU A 208 -15.00 -4.43 12.36
C LEU A 208 -14.60 -3.89 13.74
N SER A 209 -13.34 -3.45 13.84
CA SER A 209 -12.80 -2.79 15.04
C SER A 209 -11.75 -1.76 14.63
N ARG A 210 -11.10 -1.14 15.60
CA ARG A 210 -10.02 -0.16 15.35
C ARG A 210 -8.89 -0.71 14.48
N THR A 211 -8.57 -1.99 14.63
CA THR A 211 -7.43 -2.62 13.97
C THR A 211 -7.79 -3.76 13.04
N LEU A 212 -9.05 -4.18 13.01
CA LEU A 212 -9.51 -5.32 12.24
C LEU A 212 -10.55 -4.88 11.20
N SER A 213 -10.34 -5.28 9.96
CA SER A 213 -11.32 -5.18 8.87
C SER A 213 -11.52 -6.54 8.22
N ALA A 214 -12.69 -6.77 7.66
CA ALA A 214 -12.95 -7.91 6.78
C ALA A 214 -13.18 -7.40 5.36
N PHE A 215 -12.76 -8.17 4.37
CA PHE A 215 -13.00 -7.82 2.97
C PHE A 215 -13.42 -9.03 2.14
N ILE A 216 -14.13 -8.71 1.07
CA ILE A 216 -14.49 -9.67 0.02
C ILE A 216 -14.24 -9.01 -1.34
N ARG A 217 -13.72 -9.80 -2.28
CA ARG A 217 -13.38 -9.35 -3.62
C ARG A 217 -13.77 -10.41 -4.66
N PRO A 218 -14.97 -10.37 -5.21
CA PRO A 218 -15.30 -11.12 -6.42
C PRO A 218 -14.57 -10.54 -7.63
N GLU A 219 -14.08 -11.42 -8.49
CA GLU A 219 -13.36 -11.09 -9.70
C GLU A 219 -13.87 -11.95 -10.85
N TYR A 220 -14.21 -11.27 -11.94
CA TYR A 220 -14.37 -11.89 -13.25
C TYR A 220 -13.05 -11.72 -14.00
N VAL A 221 -12.44 -12.81 -14.41
CA VAL A 221 -11.19 -12.80 -15.17
C VAL A 221 -11.33 -13.73 -16.36
N ARG A 222 -10.95 -13.24 -17.53
CA ARG A 222 -10.93 -14.04 -18.76
C ARG A 222 -9.56 -13.94 -19.42
N TYR A 223 -8.99 -15.10 -19.72
CA TYR A 223 -7.76 -15.21 -20.50
C TYR A 223 -8.04 -15.81 -21.87
N THR A 224 -7.35 -15.29 -22.89
CA THR A 224 -7.32 -15.86 -24.24
C THR A 224 -5.87 -15.91 -24.69
N TYR A 225 -5.42 -17.06 -25.11
CA TYR A 225 -4.06 -17.29 -25.58
C TYR A 225 -4.04 -17.58 -27.08
N SER A 226 -2.96 -17.18 -27.76
CA SER A 226 -2.75 -17.50 -29.18
C SER A 226 -2.45 -19.00 -29.40
N GLN A 227 -2.12 -19.72 -28.34
CA GLN A 227 -1.87 -21.16 -28.40
C GLN A 227 -2.96 -21.92 -27.63
N ASN A 228 -3.64 -22.85 -28.29
CA ASN A 228 -4.75 -23.63 -27.73
C ASN A 228 -4.32 -24.63 -26.62
N ARG A 229 -3.04 -24.69 -26.27
CA ARG A 229 -2.51 -25.63 -25.26
C ARG A 229 -2.45 -25.03 -23.85
N LEU A 230 -2.74 -23.75 -23.70
CA LEU A 230 -2.79 -23.10 -22.40
C LEU A 230 -4.23 -22.96 -21.92
N ASP A 231 -4.39 -22.94 -20.63
CA ASP A 231 -5.67 -22.86 -19.92
C ASP A 231 -6.34 -21.49 -20.11
N GLY A 232 -6.80 -21.21 -21.35
CA GLY A 232 -7.60 -20.05 -21.67
C GLY A 232 -9.05 -20.27 -21.25
N GLY A 233 -9.77 -19.21 -20.91
CA GLY A 233 -11.17 -19.27 -20.48
C GLY A 233 -11.47 -18.32 -19.35
N ASN A 234 -12.54 -18.62 -18.61
CA ASN A 234 -12.97 -17.84 -17.46
C ASN A 234 -12.29 -18.37 -16.19
N HIS A 235 -11.66 -17.46 -15.46
CA HIS A 235 -10.99 -17.69 -14.18
C HIS A 235 -11.67 -16.89 -13.08
N ASN A 236 -12.98 -17.06 -12.96
CA ASN A 236 -13.76 -16.30 -12.00
C ASN A 236 -13.48 -16.79 -10.58
N GLN A 237 -13.26 -15.86 -9.67
CA GLN A 237 -12.85 -16.18 -8.32
C GLN A 237 -13.43 -15.19 -7.31
N VAL A 238 -13.47 -15.60 -6.06
CA VAL A 238 -13.81 -14.76 -4.93
C VAL A 238 -12.69 -14.86 -3.91
N THR A 239 -12.14 -13.71 -3.55
CA THR A 239 -11.17 -13.60 -2.46
C THR A 239 -11.89 -13.04 -1.23
N ALA A 240 -11.73 -13.67 -0.09
CA ALA A 240 -12.22 -13.17 1.19
C ALA A 240 -11.08 -13.18 2.21
N GLY A 241 -11.04 -12.19 3.08
CA GLY A 241 -9.94 -12.11 4.03
C GLY A 241 -10.18 -11.15 5.18
N LEU A 242 -9.20 -11.14 6.06
CA LEU A 242 -9.12 -10.25 7.20
C LEU A 242 -7.89 -9.37 7.06
N ARG A 243 -8.04 -8.11 7.37
CA ARG A 243 -6.97 -7.12 7.45
C ARG A 243 -6.77 -6.69 8.88
N LEU A 244 -5.56 -6.87 9.38
CA LEU A 244 -5.07 -6.26 10.60
C LEU A 244 -4.24 -5.03 10.23
N SER A 245 -4.60 -3.87 10.73
CA SER A 245 -3.83 -2.65 10.50
C SER A 245 -4.00 -1.69 11.66
N ASP A 246 -2.95 -0.98 12.01
CA ASP A 246 -3.19 0.25 12.73
C ASP A 246 -3.74 1.30 11.75
N ASP A 247 -4.66 2.14 12.25
CA ASP A 247 -5.50 3.04 11.44
C ASP A 247 -4.73 3.99 10.50
N ILE A 248 -3.43 4.12 10.68
CA ILE A 248 -2.58 5.08 9.97
C ILE A 248 -2.46 4.74 8.48
N ARG A 249 -2.53 3.47 8.10
CA ARG A 249 -2.30 3.05 6.72
C ARG A 249 -3.53 2.93 5.82
N GLN A 250 -4.72 2.84 6.36
CA GLN A 250 -5.93 2.87 5.52
C GLN A 250 -6.06 4.18 4.75
N GLY A 251 -5.52 5.28 5.31
CA GLY A 251 -5.40 6.55 4.62
C GLY A 251 -4.12 6.74 3.80
N ALA A 252 -3.05 5.98 4.05
CA ALA A 252 -1.73 6.25 3.46
C ALA A 252 -1.67 5.97 1.95
N ASN A 253 -2.32 4.91 1.47
CA ASN A 253 -2.37 4.62 0.03
C ASN A 253 -3.18 5.66 -0.75
N MET A 254 -4.22 6.25 -0.14
CA MET A 254 -4.96 7.38 -0.69
C MET A 254 -4.33 8.72 -0.31
N GLY A 255 -3.71 8.78 0.86
CA GLY A 255 -3.10 9.96 1.43
C GLY A 255 -1.83 10.43 0.71
N ALA A 256 -1.07 9.55 0.09
CA ALA A 256 0.08 9.95 -0.71
C ALA A 256 -0.34 10.80 -1.92
N LEU A 257 -1.51 10.54 -2.49
CA LEU A 257 -2.05 11.31 -3.61
C LEU A 257 -2.78 12.59 -3.17
N SER A 258 -3.47 12.58 -2.03
CA SER A 258 -4.40 13.64 -1.66
C SER A 258 -3.85 14.72 -0.74
N GLY A 259 -2.69 14.55 -0.18
CA GLY A 259 -2.30 15.29 1.01
C GLY A 259 -1.46 16.50 0.87
N TYR A 260 -1.28 16.97 -0.30
CA TYR A 260 -0.38 18.11 -0.49
C TYR A 260 -1.14 19.30 -1.05
N GLY A 261 -2.06 19.79 -0.25
CA GLY A 261 -2.70 21.06 -0.53
C GLY A 261 -1.67 22.13 -0.88
N LEU A 262 -1.92 22.80 -1.98
CA LEU A 262 -1.12 23.89 -2.57
C LEU A 262 -0.96 25.12 -1.65
N THR A 263 -1.28 25.00 -0.36
CA THR A 263 -1.38 26.12 0.55
C THR A 263 -0.27 26.11 1.58
N ASP A 264 0.45 27.22 1.61
CA ASP A 264 1.28 27.73 2.70
C ASP A 264 2.48 26.85 3.14
N LYS A 265 3.67 27.39 2.86
CA LYS A 265 5.00 26.81 3.11
C LYS A 265 5.23 26.31 4.55
N LYS A 266 4.72 27.02 5.57
CA LYS A 266 4.81 26.60 6.97
C LYS A 266 3.90 25.44 7.30
N LYS A 267 2.68 25.39 6.71
CA LYS A 267 1.71 24.35 6.96
C LYS A 267 2.07 23.04 6.29
N SER A 268 2.72 23.06 5.12
CA SER A 268 3.16 21.84 4.44
C SER A 268 4.29 21.12 5.19
N LEU A 269 5.12 21.83 5.94
CA LEU A 269 6.16 21.25 6.80
C LEU A 269 5.60 20.59 8.05
N GLN A 270 4.49 21.14 8.58
CA GLN A 270 3.78 20.57 9.72
C GLN A 270 2.87 19.40 9.32
N ASN A 271 2.41 19.41 8.05
CA ASN A 271 1.48 18.43 7.48
C ASN A 271 2.18 17.34 6.63
N LEU A 272 3.51 17.21 6.69
CA LEU A 272 4.13 15.96 6.23
C LEU A 272 3.44 14.83 7.00
N PRO A 273 3.02 13.75 6.29
CA PRO A 273 2.56 12.57 6.98
C PRO A 273 3.62 12.24 8.01
N ARG A 274 3.27 12.30 9.27
CA ARG A 274 4.12 11.76 10.31
C ARG A 274 4.10 10.27 10.04
N ALA A 275 5.16 9.77 9.37
CA ALA A 275 5.34 8.35 9.27
C ALA A 275 5.53 7.85 10.68
N ARG A 276 4.53 7.19 11.20
CA ARG A 276 4.57 6.54 12.50
C ARG A 276 4.87 5.07 12.31
N HIS A 277 5.27 4.44 13.38
CA HIS A 277 5.24 2.99 13.47
C HIS A 277 3.85 2.51 13.04
N GLY A 278 3.79 1.70 12.03
CA GLY A 278 2.53 1.21 11.50
C GLY A 278 2.70 -0.13 10.84
N TYR A 279 1.64 -0.94 10.87
CA TYR A 279 1.61 -2.22 10.19
C TYR A 279 0.29 -2.42 9.45
N VAL A 280 0.34 -3.23 8.43
CA VAL A 280 -0.82 -3.84 7.79
C VAL A 280 -0.50 -5.30 7.52
N ALA A 281 -1.45 -6.18 7.78
CA ALA A 281 -1.34 -7.60 7.45
C ALA A 281 -2.69 -8.10 6.96
N ASP A 282 -2.71 -8.68 5.77
CA ASP A 282 -3.87 -9.30 5.14
C ASP A 282 -3.68 -10.82 5.14
N VAL A 283 -4.64 -11.55 5.67
CA VAL A 283 -4.74 -12.99 5.47
C VAL A 283 -5.98 -13.23 4.62
N PHE A 284 -5.83 -13.94 3.52
CA PHE A 284 -6.92 -14.13 2.58
C PHE A 284 -6.94 -15.51 1.95
N TYR A 285 -8.15 -15.92 1.56
CA TYR A 285 -8.39 -17.13 0.80
C TYR A 285 -9.12 -16.78 -0.49
N THR A 286 -8.65 -17.33 -1.60
CA THR A 286 -9.25 -17.17 -2.92
C THR A 286 -9.78 -18.52 -3.38
N SER A 287 -11.00 -18.53 -3.88
CA SER A 287 -11.66 -19.73 -4.41
C SER A 287 -12.41 -19.41 -5.69
N GLY A 288 -12.34 -20.33 -6.65
CA GLY A 288 -13.08 -20.32 -7.91
C GLY A 288 -13.37 -21.73 -8.37
N GLY A 289 -14.31 -21.88 -9.28
CA GLY A 289 -14.76 -23.15 -9.85
C GLY A 289 -16.15 -22.98 -10.47
N ASP A 290 -16.86 -24.07 -10.68
CA ASP A 290 -18.21 -24.07 -11.29
C ASP A 290 -19.18 -23.08 -10.62
N TRP A 291 -19.11 -22.96 -9.29
CA TRP A 291 -19.99 -22.08 -8.51
C TRP A 291 -19.76 -20.58 -8.77
N THR A 292 -18.59 -20.22 -9.28
CA THR A 292 -18.26 -18.84 -9.72
C THR A 292 -18.40 -18.66 -11.24
N GLY A 293 -18.70 -19.73 -11.98
CA GLY A 293 -18.63 -19.76 -13.43
C GLY A 293 -17.20 -19.73 -13.97
N SER A 294 -16.25 -20.24 -13.19
CA SER A 294 -14.86 -20.44 -13.64
C SER A 294 -14.75 -21.78 -14.38
N ASP A 295 -13.98 -21.78 -15.46
CA ASP A 295 -13.65 -22.99 -16.21
C ASP A 295 -12.62 -23.86 -15.48
N TYR A 296 -12.01 -23.34 -14.41
CA TYR A 296 -10.93 -23.97 -13.64
C TYR A 296 -11.19 -23.88 -12.14
N ASP A 297 -10.79 -24.93 -11.43
CA ASP A 297 -10.74 -24.91 -9.97
C ASP A 297 -9.58 -24.04 -9.47
N ILE A 298 -9.89 -23.07 -8.65
CA ILE A 298 -8.93 -22.15 -8.05
C ILE A 298 -9.04 -22.24 -6.53
N SER A 299 -7.92 -22.43 -5.86
CA SER A 299 -7.86 -22.45 -4.40
C SER A 299 -6.49 -21.97 -3.94
N LYS A 300 -6.44 -20.77 -3.33
CA LYS A 300 -5.20 -20.13 -2.87
C LYS A 300 -5.38 -19.58 -1.47
N LEU A 301 -4.36 -19.72 -0.65
CA LEU A 301 -4.21 -19.04 0.64
C LEU A 301 -3.10 -18.03 0.52
N GLY A 302 -3.30 -16.82 1.04
CA GLY A 302 -2.29 -15.76 0.98
C GLY A 302 -2.15 -14.98 2.28
N LEU A 303 -0.96 -14.43 2.45
CA LEU A 303 -0.57 -13.49 3.49
C LEU A 303 0.20 -12.35 2.84
N ASP A 304 -0.24 -11.12 3.06
CA ASP A 304 0.49 -9.91 2.70
C ASP A 304 0.68 -9.06 3.96
N ALA A 305 1.90 -8.71 4.26
CA ALA A 305 2.21 -7.90 5.43
C ALA A 305 3.19 -6.78 5.08
N ALA A 306 3.02 -5.63 5.69
CA ALA A 306 3.97 -4.54 5.61
C ALA A 306 4.07 -3.83 6.95
N TRP A 307 5.26 -3.42 7.30
CA TRP A 307 5.59 -2.74 8.53
C TRP A 307 6.45 -1.51 8.24
N VAL A 308 6.09 -0.37 8.82
CA VAL A 308 6.84 0.88 8.74
C VAL A 308 7.33 1.24 10.12
N LEU A 309 8.63 1.47 10.23
CA LEU A 309 9.29 1.96 11.43
C LEU A 309 9.83 3.36 11.15
N GLU A 310 9.36 4.35 11.91
CA GLU A 310 10.00 5.66 11.92
C GLU A 310 11.25 5.61 12.80
N LEU A 311 12.37 6.03 12.23
CA LEU A 311 13.65 6.11 12.89
C LEU A 311 13.95 7.58 13.28
N LYS A 312 15.07 7.80 13.98
CA LYS A 312 15.54 9.14 14.31
C LYS A 312 15.60 10.04 13.06
N ASN A 313 15.25 11.31 13.21
CA ASN A 313 15.17 12.31 12.13
C ASN A 313 14.11 12.01 11.06
N ARG A 314 13.09 11.22 11.41
CA ARG A 314 12.00 10.81 10.54
C ARG A 314 12.39 9.94 9.34
N HIS A 315 13.57 9.36 9.35
CA HIS A 315 13.91 8.31 8.40
C HIS A 315 12.97 7.12 8.62
N MET A 316 12.73 6.33 7.60
CA MET A 316 11.80 5.22 7.68
C MET A 316 12.45 3.92 7.22
N LEU A 317 12.20 2.85 7.95
CA LEU A 317 12.42 1.50 7.48
C LEU A 317 11.07 0.89 7.12
N VAL A 318 10.93 0.40 5.92
CA VAL A 318 9.75 -0.33 5.44
C VAL A 318 10.16 -1.77 5.24
N VAL A 319 9.41 -2.69 5.84
CA VAL A 319 9.60 -4.13 5.67
C VAL A 319 8.29 -4.71 5.14
N GLU A 320 8.37 -5.50 4.09
CA GLU A 320 7.22 -6.18 3.49
C GLU A 320 7.48 -7.68 3.45
N ALA A 321 6.41 -8.46 3.60
CA ALA A 321 6.45 -9.91 3.45
C ALA A 321 5.16 -10.38 2.78
N ARG A 322 5.29 -11.31 1.84
CA ARG A 322 4.17 -11.92 1.13
C ARG A 322 4.37 -13.41 1.06
N ALA A 323 3.31 -14.16 1.20
CA ALA A 323 3.35 -15.61 1.03
C ALA A 323 2.03 -16.08 0.42
N GLN A 324 2.11 -17.03 -0.51
CA GLN A 324 0.94 -17.62 -1.13
C GLN A 324 1.16 -19.11 -1.35
N ASP A 325 0.10 -19.89 -1.19
CA ASP A 325 0.05 -21.31 -1.51
C ASP A 325 -1.21 -21.57 -2.37
N ALA A 326 -1.01 -22.04 -3.60
CA ALA A 326 -2.05 -22.41 -4.53
C ALA A 326 -2.22 -23.94 -4.52
N PHE A 327 -3.27 -24.40 -3.86
CA PHE A 327 -3.61 -25.83 -3.78
C PHE A 327 -4.21 -26.33 -5.08
N LYS A 328 -4.92 -25.44 -5.80
CA LYS A 328 -5.45 -25.64 -7.14
C LYS A 328 -5.25 -24.36 -7.93
N ALA A 329 -4.63 -24.46 -9.05
CA ALA A 329 -4.40 -23.32 -9.93
C ALA A 329 -4.18 -23.82 -11.37
N SER A 330 -4.76 -23.11 -12.33
CA SER A 330 -4.37 -23.23 -13.72
C SER A 330 -3.06 -22.46 -13.95
N PHE A 331 -2.47 -22.58 -15.12
CA PHE A 331 -1.28 -21.80 -15.48
C PHE A 331 -1.44 -20.28 -15.23
N SER A 332 -2.61 -19.73 -15.56
CA SER A 332 -2.91 -18.30 -15.36
C SER A 332 -2.99 -17.90 -13.90
N ASP A 333 -3.30 -18.85 -13.04
CA ASP A 333 -3.56 -18.66 -11.60
C ASP A 333 -2.36 -19.03 -10.72
N GLU A 334 -1.26 -19.53 -11.33
CA GLU A 334 -0.04 -19.80 -10.60
C GLU A 334 0.51 -18.56 -9.91
N ILE A 335 1.24 -18.79 -8.82
CA ILE A 335 1.91 -17.74 -8.08
C ILE A 335 3.13 -17.27 -8.88
N VAL A 336 3.25 -15.97 -9.05
CA VAL A 336 4.35 -15.36 -9.81
C VAL A 336 5.31 -14.68 -8.84
N SER A 337 6.61 -14.86 -9.04
CA SER A 337 7.64 -14.32 -8.16
C SER A 337 7.53 -12.81 -7.97
N THR A 338 7.15 -12.07 -9.02
CA THR A 338 6.99 -10.61 -8.97
C THR A 338 5.81 -10.17 -8.11
N ASP A 339 4.79 -11.02 -7.93
CA ASP A 339 3.66 -10.73 -7.05
C ASP A 339 4.04 -10.86 -5.57
N LEU A 340 5.11 -11.59 -5.28
CA LEU A 340 5.66 -11.78 -3.94
C LEU A 340 6.68 -10.71 -3.55
N LEU A 341 7.17 -9.91 -4.50
CA LEU A 341 8.09 -8.81 -4.26
C LEU A 341 7.31 -7.53 -3.96
N SER A 342 7.98 -6.53 -3.40
CA SER A 342 7.36 -5.27 -2.99
C SER A 342 6.82 -4.43 -4.15
N GLY A 343 7.31 -4.70 -5.36
CA GLY A 343 7.04 -3.89 -6.54
C GLY A 343 7.91 -2.62 -6.61
N MET A 344 8.88 -2.45 -5.70
CA MET A 344 9.88 -1.37 -5.78
C MET A 344 10.83 -1.60 -6.95
N GLY A 345 11.20 -2.88 -7.18
CA GLY A 345 11.92 -3.30 -8.36
C GLY A 345 10.98 -3.56 -9.53
N ARG A 346 11.46 -3.30 -10.72
CA ARG A 346 10.79 -3.69 -11.95
C ARG A 346 11.60 -4.83 -12.56
N TYR A 347 10.98 -6.00 -12.68
CA TYR A 347 11.64 -7.18 -13.17
C TYR A 347 10.88 -7.73 -14.36
N ASP A 348 11.58 -7.94 -15.45
CA ASP A 348 11.00 -8.61 -16.64
C ASP A 348 10.88 -10.11 -16.41
N ARG A 349 11.75 -10.66 -15.58
CA ARG A 349 11.76 -12.09 -15.26
C ARG A 349 10.72 -12.47 -14.23
N GLN A 350 10.05 -13.57 -14.47
CA GLN A 350 9.04 -14.13 -13.58
C GLN A 350 9.27 -15.64 -13.43
N ILE A 351 9.23 -16.10 -12.20
CA ILE A 351 9.19 -17.52 -11.88
C ILE A 351 7.76 -17.84 -11.47
N ARG A 352 7.18 -18.88 -12.07
CA ARG A 352 5.81 -19.31 -11.77
C ARG A 352 5.83 -20.63 -11.03
N GLY A 353 4.88 -20.82 -10.12
CA GLY A 353 4.76 -22.05 -9.37
C GLY A 353 3.53 -22.11 -8.45
N SER A 354 3.45 -23.18 -7.68
CA SER A 354 2.28 -23.45 -6.85
C SER A 354 2.33 -22.78 -5.48
N ARG A 355 3.49 -22.44 -4.98
CA ARG A 355 3.67 -21.76 -3.68
C ARG A 355 4.88 -20.88 -3.68
N GLY A 356 4.85 -19.86 -2.86
CA GLY A 356 5.98 -18.95 -2.73
C GLY A 356 5.87 -18.03 -1.55
N ALA A 357 7.02 -17.45 -1.20
CA ALA A 357 7.12 -16.40 -0.20
C ALA A 357 8.19 -15.38 -0.63
N GLY A 358 7.96 -14.13 -0.29
CA GLY A 358 8.88 -13.05 -0.55
C GLY A 358 8.96 -12.08 0.61
N ALA A 359 10.06 -11.36 0.66
CA ALA A 359 10.28 -10.29 1.61
C ALA A 359 11.06 -9.15 0.95
N ALA A 360 10.81 -7.94 1.40
CA ALA A 360 11.50 -6.74 0.97
C ALA A 360 11.81 -5.85 2.17
N ALA A 361 12.92 -5.14 2.10
CA ALA A 361 13.26 -4.08 3.03
C ALA A 361 13.71 -2.84 2.26
N SER A 362 13.19 -1.68 2.64
CA SER A 362 13.57 -0.40 2.08
C SER A 362 13.84 0.60 3.19
N PHE A 363 14.91 1.35 3.03
CA PHE A 363 15.30 2.39 3.98
C PHE A 363 15.16 3.76 3.32
N ILE A 364 14.19 4.56 3.76
CA ILE A 364 13.95 5.90 3.23
C ILE A 364 14.75 6.90 4.04
N TYR A 365 15.74 7.48 3.39
CA TYR A 365 16.63 8.46 4.00
C TYR A 365 16.39 9.85 3.38
N TYR A 366 16.09 10.83 4.21
CA TYR A 366 15.90 12.21 3.80
C TYR A 366 17.26 12.93 3.80
N LEU A 367 17.78 13.16 2.58
CA LEU A 367 19.08 13.79 2.36
C LEU A 367 19.05 15.31 2.58
N LEU A 368 18.02 15.94 2.05
CA LEU A 368 17.88 17.38 2.09
C LEU A 368 16.43 17.78 2.34
N ARG A 369 16.26 18.67 3.28
CA ARG A 369 14.96 19.26 3.58
C ARG A 369 15.14 20.76 3.68
N ASN A 370 14.58 21.49 2.75
CA ASN A 370 14.68 22.94 2.68
C ASN A 370 13.33 23.58 2.33
N ASP A 371 13.35 24.88 2.15
CA ASP A 371 12.16 25.66 1.84
C ASP A 371 11.51 25.35 0.49
N THR A 372 12.21 24.69 -0.42
CA THR A 372 11.72 24.37 -1.76
C THR A 372 11.19 22.95 -1.86
N GLY A 373 11.75 22.01 -1.09
CA GLY A 373 11.35 20.62 -1.20
C GLY A 373 12.09 19.66 -0.26
N LEU A 374 11.90 18.39 -0.56
CA LEU A 374 12.46 17.25 0.16
C LEU A 374 13.17 16.33 -0.85
N LEU A 375 14.47 16.14 -0.67
CA LEU A 375 15.25 15.14 -1.41
C LEU A 375 15.37 13.88 -0.55
N SER A 376 15.02 12.73 -1.10
CA SER A 376 15.14 11.45 -0.44
C SER A 376 15.81 10.41 -1.32
N ILE A 377 16.49 9.48 -0.68
CA ILE A 377 17.00 8.26 -1.29
C ILE A 377 16.38 7.06 -0.54
N ALA A 378 15.96 6.06 -1.28
CA ALA A 378 15.35 4.85 -0.73
C ALA A 378 16.02 3.60 -1.32
N PRO A 379 17.19 3.17 -0.81
CA PRO A 379 17.74 1.87 -1.17
C PRO A 379 16.81 0.76 -0.70
N PHE A 380 16.76 -0.32 -1.47
CA PHE A 380 15.97 -1.50 -1.15
C PHE A 380 16.69 -2.80 -1.52
N TYR A 381 16.28 -3.86 -0.86
CA TYR A 381 16.58 -5.23 -1.19
C TYR A 381 15.30 -6.06 -1.08
N GLU A 382 15.09 -6.95 -2.05
CA GLU A 382 13.93 -7.84 -2.05
C GLU A 382 14.30 -9.22 -2.57
N ILE A 383 13.62 -10.24 -2.04
CA ILE A 383 13.81 -11.63 -2.39
C ILE A 383 12.49 -12.38 -2.35
N ALA A 384 12.26 -13.24 -3.31
CA ALA A 384 11.16 -14.19 -3.33
C ALA A 384 11.69 -15.60 -3.63
N TYR A 385 11.01 -16.60 -3.11
CA TYR A 385 11.20 -18.00 -3.42
C TYR A 385 9.90 -18.57 -3.94
N VAL A 386 9.93 -19.20 -5.11
CA VAL A 386 8.77 -19.85 -5.72
C VAL A 386 9.08 -21.32 -5.92
N TYR A 387 8.17 -22.18 -5.52
CA TYR A 387 8.26 -23.62 -5.75
C TYR A 387 7.82 -23.96 -7.18
N ALA A 388 8.80 -24.27 -8.03
CA ALA A 388 8.62 -24.54 -9.45
C ALA A 388 9.51 -25.72 -9.89
N GLY A 389 8.96 -26.65 -10.67
CA GLY A 389 9.73 -27.77 -11.23
C GLY A 389 10.35 -28.69 -10.17
N GLY A 390 9.69 -28.89 -9.03
CA GLY A 390 10.15 -29.80 -7.96
C GLY A 390 11.12 -29.19 -6.96
N GLY A 391 11.38 -27.86 -7.02
CA GLY A 391 12.26 -27.16 -6.08
C GLY A 391 11.93 -25.68 -5.91
N TYR A 392 12.48 -25.06 -4.87
CA TYR A 392 12.39 -23.62 -4.68
C TYR A 392 13.42 -22.90 -5.54
N ARG A 393 12.94 -21.90 -6.28
CA ARG A 393 13.78 -21.04 -7.12
C ARG A 393 13.76 -19.61 -6.57
N PRO A 394 14.94 -19.00 -6.32
CA PRO A 394 15.02 -17.64 -5.84
C PRO A 394 14.83 -16.63 -6.98
N HIS A 395 14.22 -15.50 -6.64
CA HIS A 395 14.19 -14.29 -7.43
C HIS A 395 14.51 -13.12 -6.48
N SER A 396 15.61 -12.45 -6.70
CA SER A 396 16.02 -11.35 -5.82
C SER A 396 16.53 -10.16 -6.61
N GLY A 397 16.38 -9.00 -6.02
CA GLY A 397 16.86 -7.77 -6.59
C GLY A 397 17.22 -6.74 -5.53
N THR A 398 17.96 -5.76 -5.98
CA THR A 398 18.37 -4.61 -5.17
C THR A 398 18.31 -3.36 -6.00
N GLY A 399 18.25 -2.22 -5.34
CA GLY A 399 18.22 -0.97 -6.06
C GLY A 399 17.99 0.21 -5.15
N GLY A 400 17.49 1.28 -5.73
CA GLY A 400 17.16 2.47 -4.96
C GLY A 400 16.40 3.49 -5.78
N THR A 401 15.63 4.29 -5.09
CA THR A 401 14.92 5.43 -5.67
C THR A 401 15.51 6.72 -5.14
N LEU A 402 15.93 7.60 -6.02
CA LEU A 402 16.25 8.98 -5.70
C LEU A 402 15.05 9.83 -6.09
N SER A 403 14.43 10.50 -5.12
CA SER A 403 13.24 11.30 -5.39
C SER A 403 13.34 12.69 -4.80
N TYR A 404 12.79 13.66 -5.54
CA TYR A 404 12.67 15.04 -5.09
C TYR A 404 11.21 15.46 -5.11
N LYS A 405 10.75 15.94 -3.96
CA LYS A 405 9.41 16.45 -3.78
C LYS A 405 9.47 17.96 -3.58
N LEU A 406 8.94 18.72 -4.52
CA LEU A 406 8.66 20.14 -4.37
C LEU A 406 7.44 20.33 -3.44
N TRP A 407 7.50 21.24 -2.47
CA TRP A 407 6.35 21.50 -1.57
C TRP A 407 5.10 21.98 -2.31
N ARG A 408 5.28 22.63 -3.44
CA ARG A 408 4.18 23.11 -4.30
C ARG A 408 3.65 22.04 -5.25
N PHE A 409 4.34 20.91 -5.36
CA PHE A 409 3.96 19.84 -6.25
C PHE A 409 3.44 18.66 -5.42
N PRO A 410 2.30 18.07 -5.80
CA PRO A 410 1.66 17.05 -4.96
C PRO A 410 2.45 15.74 -4.89
N PHE A 411 3.36 15.48 -5.83
CA PHE A 411 4.13 14.25 -5.89
C PHE A 411 5.62 14.48 -5.89
N PRO A 412 6.39 13.52 -5.38
CA PRO A 412 7.79 13.41 -5.71
C PRO A 412 7.95 13.00 -7.19
N VAL A 413 9.01 13.48 -7.79
CA VAL A 413 9.56 12.98 -9.04
C VAL A 413 10.90 12.36 -8.76
N GLY A 414 11.22 11.26 -9.40
CA GLY A 414 12.46 10.56 -9.09
C GLY A 414 12.91 9.62 -10.18
N ILE A 415 14.05 9.02 -9.91
CA ILE A 415 14.66 7.98 -10.73
C ILE A 415 14.75 6.73 -9.85
N ASN A 416 14.33 5.62 -10.38
CA ASN A 416 14.47 4.31 -9.77
C ASN A 416 15.55 3.54 -10.56
N TYR A 417 16.46 2.91 -9.84
CA TYR A 417 17.40 1.94 -10.37
C TYR A 417 17.14 0.60 -9.70
N THR A 418 17.07 -0.46 -10.51
CA THR A 418 16.86 -1.83 -10.04
C THR A 418 17.87 -2.75 -10.73
N ARG A 419 18.46 -3.65 -9.96
CA ARG A 419 19.31 -4.73 -10.45
C ARG A 419 18.73 -6.07 -10.04
N ASN A 420 18.50 -6.94 -11.02
CA ASN A 420 18.16 -8.33 -10.79
C ASN A 420 19.45 -9.09 -10.45
N LEU A 421 19.48 -9.77 -9.31
CA LEU A 421 20.70 -10.45 -8.84
C LEU A 421 20.90 -11.84 -9.45
N GLN A 422 19.87 -12.44 -10.09
CA GLN A 422 19.98 -13.74 -10.75
C GLN A 422 20.65 -13.65 -12.11
N ASP A 423 20.44 -12.58 -12.84
CA ASP A 423 20.96 -12.43 -14.20
C ASP A 423 21.84 -11.20 -14.39
N GLY A 424 21.91 -10.34 -13.37
CA GLY A 424 22.68 -9.12 -13.41
C GLY A 424 22.07 -8.01 -14.27
N SER A 425 20.84 -8.19 -14.78
CA SER A 425 20.17 -7.16 -15.58
C SER A 425 19.83 -5.94 -14.74
N ASP A 426 20.02 -4.77 -15.34
CA ASP A 426 19.80 -3.48 -14.73
C ASP A 426 18.63 -2.77 -15.40
N GLN A 427 17.81 -2.09 -14.61
CA GLN A 427 16.73 -1.25 -15.12
C GLN A 427 16.77 0.12 -14.48
N VAL A 428 16.54 1.16 -15.29
CA VAL A 428 16.37 2.53 -14.84
C VAL A 428 14.97 3.01 -15.24
N GLY A 429 14.27 3.60 -14.30
CA GLY A 429 12.93 4.11 -14.55
C GLY A 429 12.70 5.47 -13.93
N PHE A 430 11.71 6.20 -14.46
CA PHE A 430 11.18 7.40 -13.84
C PHE A 430 10.05 7.05 -12.90
N VAL A 431 10.03 7.71 -11.74
CA VAL A 431 8.95 7.61 -10.76
C VAL A 431 8.29 8.97 -10.62
N ILE A 432 6.99 9.03 -10.85
CA ILE A 432 6.15 10.19 -10.56
C ILE A 432 5.07 9.73 -9.59
N GLY A 433 5.02 10.33 -8.41
CA GLY A 433 4.21 9.80 -7.33
C GLY A 433 5.00 8.76 -6.52
N GLY A 434 4.97 8.83 -5.22
CA GLY A 434 5.66 7.83 -4.40
C GLY A 434 4.78 6.61 -4.18
N SER A 435 5.23 5.45 -4.55
CA SER A 435 4.92 4.23 -3.84
C SER A 435 5.94 4.11 -2.70
N PHE A 436 5.66 4.70 -1.56
CA PHE A 436 6.36 4.42 -0.33
C PHE A 436 5.37 3.88 0.68
#